data_b905a29ad161ea53f48f5763364a7b00
#
_entry.id   b905a29ad161ea53f48f5763364a7b00
#
_cell.length_a   1.000
_cell.length_b   1.000
_cell.length_c   1.000
_cell.angle_alpha   90.00
_cell.angle_beta   90.00
_cell.angle_gamma   90.00
#
_symmetry.space_group_name_H-M   'P 1'
#
loop_
_entity.id
_entity.type
_entity.pdbx_description
1 polymer ?
#
loop_
_entity_poly.entity_id
_entity_poly.type
_entity_poly.pdbx_seq_one_letter_code
_entity_poly.pdbx_strand_id
1 'polypeptide(L)'
;RMFNAETQFVSNSGLGLVWGAHPTNLRKAYDYVGLDKSVNVVEKEWNHTSWVPDVVIVNIGGNDWTSYISNLSNQGPAKIQFKQAVIEFLTHIHTLYPNTNVIWVHTNSSNGTEAQSAIGDYSKRKQVKVVVMPKVGSDGDPEGANGHNSVYTHIRAAQIIADAITEMTGLKQVKENITWNA
;
A
#
# COMPACT_ATOMS: atom_id res chain seq x y z
N ARG A 1 -3.95 -4.73 -18.18
CA ARG A 1 -3.71 -5.99 -17.44
C ARG A 1 -2.29 -6.46 -17.70
N MET A 2 -1.35 -6.20 -16.76
CA MET A 2 0.08 -6.48 -17.01
C MET A 2 0.48 -7.94 -16.73
N PHE A 3 -0.30 -8.70 -15.97
CA PHE A 3 0.01 -10.10 -15.61
C PHE A 3 -1.12 -11.08 -15.89
N ASN A 4 -2.25 -10.66 -16.44
CA ASN A 4 -3.46 -11.47 -16.56
C ASN A 4 -3.87 -12.11 -15.21
N ALA A 5 -3.64 -11.37 -14.10
CA ALA A 5 -3.85 -11.82 -12.75
C ALA A 5 -5.28 -11.56 -12.27
N GLU A 6 -5.76 -12.41 -11.38
CA GLU A 6 -6.89 -12.10 -10.52
C GLU A 6 -6.45 -11.10 -9.44
N THR A 7 -7.30 -10.14 -9.11
CA THR A 7 -6.99 -9.10 -8.14
C THR A 7 -8.12 -8.87 -7.17
N GLN A 8 -7.77 -8.66 -5.90
CA GLN A 8 -8.68 -8.21 -4.85
C GLN A 8 -8.19 -6.91 -4.25
N PHE A 9 -9.11 -6.06 -3.81
CA PHE A 9 -8.80 -4.75 -3.27
C PHE A 9 -9.37 -4.59 -1.86
N VAL A 10 -8.53 -4.13 -0.93
CA VAL A 10 -8.93 -3.67 0.39
C VAL A 10 -8.53 -2.20 0.49
N SER A 11 -9.46 -1.30 0.22
CA SER A 11 -9.18 0.13 0.21
C SER A 11 -10.42 0.96 0.50
N ASN A 12 -10.20 2.10 1.12
CA ASN A 12 -11.19 3.17 1.25
C ASN A 12 -10.44 4.49 1.33
N SER A 13 -11.02 5.56 0.75
CA SER A 13 -10.44 6.90 0.83
C SER A 13 -10.30 7.33 2.29
N GLY A 14 -9.17 7.93 2.65
CA GLY A 14 -8.93 8.43 4.01
C GLY A 14 -8.45 7.40 5.02
N LEU A 15 -8.34 6.10 4.69
CA LEU A 15 -7.73 5.13 5.60
C LEU A 15 -6.24 5.36 5.76
N GLY A 16 -5.76 5.25 6.99
CA GLY A 16 -4.34 5.11 7.32
C GLY A 16 -4.02 3.72 7.84
N LEU A 17 -2.75 3.46 8.07
CA LEU A 17 -2.29 2.23 8.71
C LEU A 17 -2.64 2.23 10.21
N VAL A 18 -2.45 3.39 10.87
CA VAL A 18 -2.74 3.63 12.29
C VAL A 18 -3.77 4.73 12.45
N TRP A 19 -3.53 5.87 11.78
CA TRP A 19 -4.36 7.07 11.83
C TRP A 19 -4.89 7.41 10.45
N GLY A 20 -6.06 8.02 10.40
CA GLY A 20 -6.69 8.44 9.15
C GLY A 20 -7.87 9.34 9.44
N ALA A 21 -8.68 9.59 8.41
CA ALA A 21 -9.88 10.41 8.51
C ALA A 21 -11.09 9.66 9.11
N HIS A 22 -10.94 8.37 9.46
CA HIS A 22 -12.05 7.50 9.83
C HIS A 22 -11.82 6.78 11.16
N PRO A 23 -12.90 6.26 11.81
CA PRO A 23 -12.78 5.49 13.05
C PRO A 23 -12.02 4.17 12.92
N THR A 24 -11.97 3.60 11.71
CA THR A 24 -11.20 2.39 11.43
C THR A 24 -9.91 2.71 10.68
N ASN A 25 -9.01 1.74 10.64
CA ASN A 25 -7.76 1.80 9.86
C ASN A 25 -7.59 0.54 9.00
N LEU A 26 -6.60 0.55 8.11
CA LEU A 26 -6.40 -0.54 7.17
C LEU A 26 -6.10 -1.87 7.87
N ARG A 27 -5.31 -1.87 8.96
CA ARG A 27 -4.98 -3.10 9.69
C ARG A 27 -6.23 -3.84 10.16
N LYS A 28 -7.22 -3.08 10.67
CA LYS A 28 -8.51 -3.64 11.09
C LYS A 28 -9.37 -4.02 9.89
N ALA A 29 -9.44 -3.16 8.86
CA ALA A 29 -10.27 -3.41 7.67
C ALA A 29 -9.82 -4.64 6.86
N TYR A 30 -8.53 -5.01 6.94
CA TYR A 30 -7.96 -6.10 6.18
C TYR A 30 -8.57 -7.48 6.47
N ASP A 31 -9.04 -7.69 7.68
CA ASP A 31 -9.61 -8.96 8.13
C ASP A 31 -11.12 -9.09 7.92
N TYR A 32 -11.76 -8.09 7.31
CA TYR A 32 -13.21 -8.08 7.15
C TYR A 32 -13.63 -8.01 5.68
N VAL A 33 -14.83 -8.49 5.37
CA VAL A 33 -15.37 -8.51 4.00
C VAL A 33 -15.66 -7.12 3.45
N GLY A 34 -15.65 -6.07 4.28
CA GLY A 34 -15.86 -4.70 3.83
C GLY A 34 -16.10 -3.72 4.98
N LEU A 35 -16.46 -2.50 4.57
CA LEU A 35 -16.80 -1.40 5.45
C LEU A 35 -18.24 -0.96 5.20
N ASP A 36 -18.94 -0.52 6.25
CA ASP A 36 -20.25 0.10 6.12
C ASP A 36 -20.12 1.55 5.58
N LYS A 37 -21.26 2.21 5.35
CA LYS A 37 -21.30 3.60 4.87
C LYS A 37 -20.68 4.62 5.83
N SER A 38 -20.44 4.25 7.10
CA SER A 38 -19.80 5.07 8.12
C SER A 38 -18.31 4.70 8.30
N VAL A 39 -17.78 3.85 7.41
CA VAL A 39 -16.40 3.37 7.40
C VAL A 39 -16.04 2.58 8.67
N ASN A 40 -17.00 1.89 9.28
CA ASN A 40 -16.74 0.85 10.27
C ASN A 40 -16.65 -0.50 9.58
N VAL A 41 -15.89 -1.44 10.15
CA VAL A 41 -15.87 -2.82 9.66
C VAL A 41 -17.25 -3.45 9.82
N VAL A 42 -17.69 -4.20 8.80
CA VAL A 42 -18.89 -5.03 8.92
C VAL A 42 -18.57 -6.25 9.80
N GLU A 43 -19.61 -6.79 10.50
CA GLU A 43 -19.44 -7.93 11.42
C GLU A 43 -19.28 -9.27 10.69
N LYS A 44 -18.47 -9.30 9.64
CA LYS A 44 -18.16 -10.51 8.89
C LYS A 44 -16.68 -10.53 8.52
N GLU A 45 -15.95 -11.45 9.11
CA GLU A 45 -14.55 -11.66 8.81
C GLU A 45 -14.36 -12.24 7.40
N TRP A 46 -13.26 -11.84 6.78
CA TRP A 46 -12.81 -12.41 5.51
C TRP A 46 -12.15 -13.78 5.75
N ASN A 47 -12.55 -14.77 4.97
CA ASN A 47 -11.87 -16.07 5.01
C ASN A 47 -10.60 -16.04 4.17
N HIS A 48 -9.47 -15.75 4.81
CA HIS A 48 -8.16 -15.66 4.17
C HIS A 48 -7.67 -16.96 3.52
N THR A 49 -8.25 -18.11 3.85
CA THR A 49 -7.89 -19.39 3.21
C THR A 49 -8.63 -19.62 1.88
N SER A 50 -9.68 -18.85 1.61
CA SER A 50 -10.47 -18.98 0.37
C SER A 50 -9.76 -18.43 -0.87
N TRP A 51 -8.77 -17.56 -0.67
CA TRP A 51 -7.98 -16.97 -1.73
C TRP A 51 -6.60 -16.54 -1.18
N VAL A 52 -5.53 -17.15 -1.69
CA VAL A 52 -4.17 -16.89 -1.24
C VAL A 52 -3.41 -16.11 -2.31
N PRO A 53 -2.97 -14.89 -2.05
CA PRO A 53 -2.26 -14.07 -3.04
C PRO A 53 -0.80 -14.52 -3.21
N ASP A 54 -0.30 -14.53 -4.45
CA ASP A 54 1.14 -14.65 -4.72
C ASP A 54 1.89 -13.36 -4.32
N VAL A 55 1.21 -12.22 -4.47
CA VAL A 55 1.77 -10.89 -4.15
C VAL A 55 0.72 -10.02 -3.46
N VAL A 56 1.09 -9.40 -2.35
CA VAL A 56 0.32 -8.34 -1.69
C VAL A 56 0.98 -7.00 -1.95
N ILE A 57 0.24 -6.05 -2.52
CA ILE A 57 0.71 -4.68 -2.74
C ILE A 57 0.12 -3.79 -1.66
N VAL A 58 0.96 -3.18 -0.82
CA VAL A 58 0.57 -2.29 0.27
C VAL A 58 0.94 -0.86 -0.09
N ASN A 59 -0.07 -0.02 -0.32
CA ASN A 59 0.11 1.42 -0.55
C ASN A 59 -0.66 2.20 0.52
N ILE A 60 0.02 2.54 1.61
CA ILE A 60 -0.57 3.15 2.81
C ILE A 60 0.43 4.07 3.52
N GLY A 61 -0.05 4.94 4.39
CA GLY A 61 0.76 5.82 5.24
C GLY A 61 0.63 7.30 4.90
N GLY A 62 0.10 7.64 3.73
CA GLY A 62 -0.15 9.04 3.36
C GLY A 62 -1.13 9.72 4.31
N ASN A 63 -2.23 9.05 4.64
CA ASN A 63 -3.22 9.58 5.58
C ASN A 63 -2.71 9.61 7.03
N ASP A 64 -1.87 8.66 7.44
CA ASP A 64 -1.20 8.73 8.75
C ASP A 64 -0.37 10.02 8.89
N TRP A 65 0.31 10.41 7.82
CA TRP A 65 1.08 11.65 7.78
C TRP A 65 0.17 12.87 7.78
N THR A 66 -0.71 13.01 6.79
CA THR A 66 -1.50 14.22 6.56
C THR A 66 -2.57 14.46 7.63
N SER A 67 -3.19 13.40 8.15
CA SER A 67 -4.27 13.51 9.13
C SER A 67 -3.78 13.59 10.58
N TYR A 68 -2.55 13.14 10.87
CA TYR A 68 -2.09 13.06 12.25
C TYR A 68 -0.64 13.52 12.45
N ILE A 69 0.34 12.82 11.90
CA ILE A 69 1.75 13.00 12.25
C ILE A 69 2.27 14.41 11.93
N SER A 70 1.92 14.96 10.76
CA SER A 70 2.39 16.29 10.34
C SER A 70 1.89 17.43 11.24
N ASN A 71 0.80 17.22 11.97
CA ASN A 71 0.19 18.20 12.85
C ASN A 71 0.77 18.20 14.27
N LEU A 72 1.65 17.26 14.59
CA LEU A 72 2.26 17.15 15.92
C LEU A 72 3.48 18.06 16.03
N SER A 73 3.61 18.78 17.17
CA SER A 73 4.81 19.54 17.52
C SER A 73 6.03 18.64 17.77
N ASN A 74 5.79 17.43 18.31
CA ASN A 74 6.80 16.37 18.45
C ASN A 74 6.32 15.11 17.73
N GLN A 75 6.89 14.83 16.57
CA GLN A 75 6.52 13.70 15.71
C GLN A 75 7.19 12.38 16.12
N GLY A 76 8.24 12.42 16.94
CA GLY A 76 9.06 11.24 17.26
C GLY A 76 8.25 10.04 17.76
N PRO A 77 7.43 10.18 18.81
CA PRO A 77 6.61 9.07 19.31
C PRO A 77 5.66 8.48 18.25
N ALA A 78 5.01 9.32 17.47
CA ALA A 78 4.09 8.87 16.41
C ALA A 78 4.82 8.13 15.28
N LYS A 79 6.00 8.58 14.88
CA LYS A 79 6.85 7.89 13.90
C LYS A 79 7.28 6.50 14.39
N ILE A 80 7.63 6.37 15.68
CA ILE A 80 7.94 5.07 16.28
C ILE A 80 6.72 4.15 16.23
N GLN A 81 5.54 4.65 16.60
CA GLN A 81 4.30 3.86 16.54
C GLN A 81 3.95 3.46 15.10
N PHE A 82 4.16 4.34 14.12
CA PHE A 82 3.95 4.01 12.71
C PHE A 82 4.90 2.89 12.24
N LYS A 83 6.20 2.98 12.58
CA LYS A 83 7.18 1.92 12.27
C LYS A 83 6.79 0.57 12.88
N GLN A 84 6.35 0.56 14.13
CA GLN A 84 5.86 -0.63 14.79
C GLN A 84 4.64 -1.21 14.07
N ALA A 85 3.70 -0.38 13.66
CA ALA A 85 2.52 -0.80 12.90
C ALA A 85 2.85 -1.38 11.52
N VAL A 86 3.90 -0.90 10.85
CA VAL A 86 4.40 -1.50 9.60
C VAL A 86 4.87 -2.93 9.85
N ILE A 87 5.68 -3.15 10.89
CA ILE A 87 6.18 -4.49 11.24
C ILE A 87 5.04 -5.42 11.62
N GLU A 88 4.09 -4.94 12.44
CA GLU A 88 2.91 -5.73 12.86
C GLU A 88 2.05 -6.13 11.67
N PHE A 89 1.80 -5.22 10.73
CA PHE A 89 0.98 -5.50 9.56
C PHE A 89 1.67 -6.48 8.60
N LEU A 90 2.98 -6.34 8.37
CA LEU A 90 3.76 -7.32 7.61
C LEU A 90 3.77 -8.69 8.27
N THR A 91 3.89 -8.73 9.60
CA THR A 91 3.82 -9.98 10.37
C THR A 91 2.46 -10.63 10.22
N HIS A 92 1.38 -9.85 10.28
CA HIS A 92 0.02 -10.33 10.08
C HIS A 92 -0.17 -10.91 8.67
N ILE A 93 0.24 -10.20 7.62
CA ILE A 93 0.21 -10.71 6.24
C ILE A 93 0.96 -12.03 6.12
N HIS A 94 2.18 -12.13 6.65
CA HIS A 94 2.98 -13.36 6.57
C HIS A 94 2.55 -14.48 7.53
N THR A 95 1.71 -14.18 8.51
CA THR A 95 1.01 -15.20 9.31
C THR A 95 -0.13 -15.82 8.50
N LEU A 96 -0.89 -15.00 7.79
CA LEU A 96 -1.96 -15.45 6.92
C LEU A 96 -1.44 -16.16 5.65
N TYR A 97 -0.37 -15.62 5.06
CA TYR A 97 0.20 -16.05 3.78
C TYR A 97 1.73 -16.19 3.89
N PRO A 98 2.26 -17.28 4.45
CA PRO A 98 3.68 -17.39 4.82
C PRO A 98 4.67 -17.25 3.67
N ASN A 99 4.25 -17.54 2.44
CA ASN A 99 5.09 -17.56 1.24
C ASN A 99 4.81 -16.40 0.27
N THR A 100 3.88 -15.51 0.60
CA THR A 100 3.54 -14.37 -0.27
C THR A 100 4.68 -13.35 -0.31
N ASN A 101 4.87 -12.74 -1.46
CA ASN A 101 5.73 -11.57 -1.58
C ASN A 101 4.92 -10.31 -1.27
N VAL A 102 5.53 -9.35 -0.59
CA VAL A 102 4.90 -8.05 -0.30
C VAL A 102 5.65 -6.94 -1.03
N ILE A 103 4.92 -6.09 -1.74
CA ILE A 103 5.46 -4.86 -2.31
C ILE A 103 4.90 -3.70 -1.51
N TRP A 104 5.77 -3.04 -0.74
CA TRP A 104 5.41 -1.84 0.00
C TRP A 104 5.65 -0.61 -0.86
N VAL A 105 4.57 0.07 -1.18
CA VAL A 105 4.60 1.22 -2.10
C VAL A 105 4.41 2.51 -1.30
N HIS A 106 5.28 3.48 -1.52
CA HIS A 106 5.13 4.79 -0.91
C HIS A 106 5.55 5.92 -1.87
N THR A 107 5.08 7.11 -1.62
CA THR A 107 5.63 8.32 -2.21
C THR A 107 6.89 8.75 -1.43
N ASN A 108 7.74 9.56 -2.04
CA ASN A 108 8.94 10.08 -1.38
C ASN A 108 8.56 11.14 -0.32
N SER A 109 7.97 10.66 0.78
CA SER A 109 7.48 11.43 1.92
C SER A 109 8.11 10.93 3.21
N SER A 110 7.97 11.67 4.31
CA SER A 110 8.49 11.30 5.61
C SER A 110 8.03 9.92 6.08
N ASN A 111 6.81 9.51 5.76
CA ASN A 111 6.29 8.18 6.09
C ASN A 111 6.93 7.07 5.26
N GLY A 112 7.31 7.35 4.02
CA GLY A 112 8.05 6.39 3.20
C GLY A 112 9.37 6.01 3.83
N THR A 113 10.10 6.97 4.33
CA THR A 113 11.37 6.76 5.06
C THR A 113 11.17 5.91 6.31
N GLU A 114 10.12 6.19 7.09
CA GLU A 114 9.80 5.41 8.29
C GLU A 114 9.39 3.96 7.95
N ALA A 115 8.58 3.76 6.91
CA ALA A 115 8.23 2.43 6.44
C ALA A 115 9.45 1.65 5.94
N GLN A 116 10.30 2.28 5.13
CA GLN A 116 11.54 1.67 4.64
C GLN A 116 12.49 1.26 5.78
N SER A 117 12.64 2.11 6.79
CA SER A 117 13.42 1.80 7.99
C SER A 117 12.84 0.58 8.74
N ALA A 118 11.53 0.54 8.96
CA ALA A 118 10.87 -0.58 9.61
C ALA A 118 11.04 -1.90 8.84
N ILE A 119 10.90 -1.86 7.51
CA ILE A 119 11.08 -3.01 6.63
C ILE A 119 12.54 -3.51 6.67
N GLY A 120 13.52 -2.60 6.78
CA GLY A 120 14.94 -2.95 6.94
C GLY A 120 15.20 -3.84 8.17
N ASP A 121 14.45 -3.62 9.24
CA ASP A 121 14.54 -4.36 10.51
C ASP A 121 13.62 -5.60 10.54
N TYR A 122 12.76 -5.79 9.55
CA TYR A 122 11.78 -6.87 9.53
C TYR A 122 12.43 -8.24 9.26
N SER A 123 12.08 -9.25 10.04
CA SER A 123 12.69 -10.58 9.99
C SER A 123 12.57 -11.28 8.62
N LYS A 124 11.44 -11.10 7.92
CA LYS A 124 11.19 -11.62 6.57
C LYS A 124 11.41 -10.57 5.47
N ARG A 125 12.29 -9.61 5.68
CA ARG A 125 12.54 -8.51 4.72
C ARG A 125 12.89 -8.97 3.29
N LYS A 126 13.39 -10.19 3.11
CA LYS A 126 13.67 -10.75 1.78
C LYS A 126 12.41 -11.03 0.94
N GLN A 127 11.27 -11.16 1.60
CA GLN A 127 9.95 -11.28 0.95
C GLN A 127 9.24 -9.93 0.80
N VAL A 128 9.90 -8.82 1.17
CA VAL A 128 9.32 -7.48 1.09
C VAL A 128 10.20 -6.59 0.21
N LYS A 129 9.61 -6.03 -0.84
CA LYS A 129 10.25 -5.03 -1.69
C LYS A 129 9.62 -3.67 -1.45
N VAL A 130 10.46 -2.66 -1.20
CA VAL A 130 10.02 -1.28 -1.12
C VAL A 130 10.09 -0.65 -2.51
N VAL A 131 9.02 0.00 -2.92
CA VAL A 131 8.89 0.71 -4.19
C VAL A 131 8.51 2.16 -3.94
N VAL A 132 9.26 3.06 -4.55
CA VAL A 132 8.96 4.50 -4.49
C VAL A 132 8.16 4.90 -5.73
N MET A 133 6.97 5.43 -5.52
CA MET A 133 6.12 5.94 -6.59
C MET A 133 6.61 7.33 -7.07
N PRO A 134 6.36 7.68 -8.34
CA PRO A 134 6.57 9.04 -8.82
C PRO A 134 5.81 10.05 -7.95
N LYS A 135 6.44 11.18 -7.70
CA LYS A 135 5.79 12.29 -6.99
C LYS A 135 4.69 12.90 -7.88
N VAL A 136 3.60 13.35 -7.25
CA VAL A 136 2.56 14.15 -7.92
C VAL A 136 3.19 15.31 -8.70
N GLY A 137 2.80 15.48 -9.96
CA GLY A 137 3.31 16.54 -10.84
C GLY A 137 4.78 16.38 -11.24
N SER A 138 5.42 15.23 -11.01
CA SER A 138 6.80 14.98 -11.45
C SER A 138 6.88 14.58 -12.92
N ASP A 139 8.06 14.79 -13.52
CA ASP A 139 8.39 14.39 -14.90
C ASP A 139 7.44 14.93 -15.97
N GLY A 140 6.88 16.13 -15.73
CA GLY A 140 5.98 16.81 -16.66
C GLY A 140 4.53 16.29 -16.63
N ASP A 141 4.19 15.34 -15.78
CA ASP A 141 2.80 14.92 -15.61
C ASP A 141 1.97 16.01 -14.94
N PRO A 142 0.74 16.23 -15.39
CA PRO A 142 -0.17 17.12 -14.69
C PRO A 142 -0.53 16.54 -13.32
N GLU A 143 -0.92 17.38 -12.39
CA GLU A 143 -1.57 16.93 -11.16
C GLU A 143 -3.00 16.44 -11.48
N GLY A 144 -3.45 15.45 -10.74
CA GLY A 144 -4.85 15.03 -10.75
C GLY A 144 -5.72 15.93 -9.86
N ALA A 145 -6.97 15.54 -9.66
CA ALA A 145 -7.88 16.29 -8.82
C ALA A 145 -7.38 16.37 -7.37
N ASN A 146 -7.54 17.53 -6.74
CA ASN A 146 -7.22 17.78 -5.33
C ASN A 146 -5.76 17.44 -4.93
N GLY A 147 -4.80 17.66 -5.82
CA GLY A 147 -3.38 17.39 -5.55
C GLY A 147 -3.02 15.91 -5.53
N HIS A 148 -3.88 15.04 -6.05
CA HIS A 148 -3.59 13.63 -6.22
C HIS A 148 -2.84 13.32 -7.51
N ASN A 149 -2.35 12.11 -7.65
CA ASN A 149 -1.71 11.63 -8.86
C ASN A 149 -2.69 11.65 -10.06
N SER A 150 -2.20 12.08 -11.22
CA SER A 150 -2.92 11.95 -12.49
C SER A 150 -2.90 10.51 -13.01
N VAL A 151 -3.67 10.26 -14.06
CA VAL A 151 -3.66 8.98 -14.77
C VAL A 151 -2.25 8.63 -15.27
N TYR A 152 -1.48 9.60 -15.74
CA TYR A 152 -0.11 9.39 -16.22
C TYR A 152 0.83 8.93 -15.12
N THR A 153 0.77 9.58 -13.96
CA THR A 153 1.54 9.19 -12.78
C THR A 153 1.15 7.77 -12.32
N HIS A 154 -0.14 7.41 -12.36
CA HIS A 154 -0.60 6.06 -12.04
C HIS A 154 -0.11 5.00 -13.03
N ILE A 155 -0.04 5.32 -14.34
CA ILE A 155 0.51 4.41 -15.35
C ILE A 155 1.99 4.13 -15.07
N ARG A 156 2.79 5.16 -14.77
CA ARG A 156 4.20 4.98 -14.42
C ARG A 156 4.38 4.18 -13.13
N ALA A 157 3.57 4.48 -12.12
CA ALA A 157 3.56 3.70 -10.88
C ALA A 157 3.23 2.23 -11.11
N ALA A 158 2.25 1.95 -11.98
CA ALA A 158 1.88 0.59 -12.34
C ALA A 158 3.04 -0.17 -13.02
N GLN A 159 3.83 0.49 -13.88
CA GLN A 159 5.01 -0.11 -14.50
C GLN A 159 6.09 -0.43 -13.46
N ILE A 160 6.38 0.51 -12.55
CA ILE A 160 7.37 0.29 -11.48
C ILE A 160 6.96 -0.89 -10.58
N ILE A 161 5.68 -0.98 -10.24
CA ILE A 161 5.14 -2.10 -9.45
C ILE A 161 5.23 -3.41 -10.23
N ALA A 162 4.91 -3.40 -11.53
CA ALA A 162 5.00 -4.58 -12.37
C ALA A 162 6.43 -5.10 -12.52
N ASP A 163 7.41 -4.21 -12.64
CA ASP A 163 8.82 -4.59 -12.67
C ASP A 163 9.25 -5.22 -11.33
N ALA A 164 8.78 -4.67 -10.21
CA ALA A 164 9.01 -5.24 -8.88
C ALA A 164 8.38 -6.63 -8.71
N ILE A 165 7.15 -6.85 -9.22
CA ILE A 165 6.51 -8.18 -9.24
C ILE A 165 7.37 -9.16 -10.03
N THR A 166 7.78 -8.78 -11.25
CA THR A 166 8.63 -9.63 -12.09
C THR A 166 9.92 -10.00 -11.40
N GLU A 167 10.60 -9.04 -10.78
CA GLU A 167 11.87 -9.26 -10.06
C GLU A 167 11.71 -10.23 -8.87
N MET A 168 10.62 -10.09 -8.10
CA MET A 168 10.40 -10.91 -6.91
C MET A 168 9.89 -12.31 -7.22
N THR A 169 9.10 -12.46 -8.27
CA THR A 169 8.34 -13.70 -8.54
C THR A 169 8.80 -14.46 -9.79
N GLY A 170 9.50 -13.80 -10.70
CA GLY A 170 9.81 -14.33 -12.03
C GLY A 170 8.61 -14.35 -12.99
N LEU A 171 7.44 -13.87 -12.58
CA LEU A 171 6.26 -13.78 -13.45
C LEU A 171 6.53 -12.82 -14.61
N LYS A 172 6.12 -13.22 -15.79
CA LYS A 172 6.30 -12.42 -17.01
C LYS A 172 5.13 -11.46 -17.20
N GLN A 173 5.47 -10.20 -17.48
CA GLN A 173 4.47 -9.23 -17.90
C GLN A 173 3.90 -9.61 -19.28
N VAL A 174 2.59 -9.54 -19.40
CA VAL A 174 1.92 -9.60 -20.69
C VAL A 174 2.10 -8.23 -21.35
N LYS A 175 2.77 -8.19 -22.50
CA LYS A 175 2.91 -6.96 -23.28
C LYS A 175 1.59 -6.68 -24.02
N GLU A 176 0.57 -6.25 -23.30
CA GLU A 176 -0.55 -5.56 -23.92
C GLU A 176 -0.12 -4.11 -24.13
N ASN A 177 -0.21 -3.62 -25.36
CA ASN A 177 -0.15 -2.20 -25.62
C ASN A 177 -1.37 -1.57 -24.94
N ILE A 178 -1.18 -1.06 -23.72
CA ILE A 178 -2.21 -0.28 -23.05
C ILE A 178 -2.25 1.07 -23.75
N THR A 179 -2.99 1.14 -24.85
CA THR A 179 -3.33 2.41 -25.49
C THR A 179 -4.47 3.03 -24.69
N TRP A 180 -4.14 4.01 -23.88
CA TRP A 180 -5.13 4.88 -23.26
C TRP A 180 -5.52 5.92 -24.32
N ASN A 181 -6.71 5.78 -24.86
CA ASN A 181 -7.30 6.88 -25.61
C ASN A 181 -7.69 7.95 -24.57
N ALA A 182 -6.92 9.06 -24.55
CA ALA A 182 -7.23 10.25 -23.77
C ALA A 182 -8.39 11.01 -24.39
#